data_08339d956e451150a3d2b881275739b2
#
_entry.id   08339d956e451150a3d2b881275739b2
#
_cell.length_a   1.000
_cell.length_b   1.000
_cell.length_c   1.000
_cell.angle_alpha   90.00
_cell.angle_beta   90.00
_cell.angle_gamma   90.00
#
_symmetry.space_group_name_H-M   'P 1'
#
loop_
_entity.id
_entity.type
_entity.pdbx_description
1 polymer ?
#
loop_
_entity_poly.entity_id
_entity_poly.type
_entity_poly.pdbx_seq_one_letter_code
_entity_poly.pdbx_strand_id
1 'polypeptide(L)'
;TVHHLPHGIKDTGVGAIRSTLQIAEPAVIAERTGITTVANFRPRDIAAGGQGAPLTPGVHALLFRHPRRARLIVNLGGISNVTYLPKGSGSAELAAFDTGPANMVLDGLMSRITNGRASMDREGRLAAKGQVDSRLLAKLLAHPYLSQAPPKSTGREAFGTKMLDELLNWQHTRRLSVEDLLGT
;
A
#
# COMPACT_ATOMS: atom_id res chain seq x y z
N THR A 1 -1.70 3.46 -10.95
CA THR A 1 -0.67 4.48 -10.67
C THR A 1 0.67 3.98 -11.15
N VAL A 2 1.37 4.78 -11.96
CA VAL A 2 2.71 4.46 -12.49
C VAL A 2 3.77 5.03 -11.55
N HIS A 3 3.49 6.19 -11.00
CA HIS A 3 4.42 6.97 -10.18
C HIS A 3 3.63 7.64 -9.05
N HIS A 4 4.18 7.64 -7.84
CA HIS A 4 3.55 8.27 -6.69
C HIS A 4 4.62 8.69 -5.69
N LEU A 5 4.86 10.00 -5.59
CA LEU A 5 5.84 10.64 -4.70
C LEU A 5 5.18 11.77 -3.92
N PRO A 6 4.35 11.48 -2.94
CA PRO A 6 3.59 12.49 -2.19
C PRO A 6 4.50 13.36 -1.30
N HIS A 7 5.66 12.86 -0.92
CA HIS A 7 6.65 13.62 -0.13
C HIS A 7 7.65 14.39 -0.98
N GLY A 8 7.64 14.15 -2.30
CA GLY A 8 8.54 14.77 -3.25
C GLY A 8 9.98 14.24 -3.20
N ILE A 9 10.74 14.58 -4.23
CA ILE A 9 12.19 14.45 -4.25
C ILE A 9 12.74 15.85 -3.99
N LYS A 10 13.70 15.99 -3.08
CA LYS A 10 14.41 17.24 -2.90
C LYS A 10 15.28 17.48 -4.12
N ASP A 11 14.91 18.42 -4.97
CA ASP A 11 15.74 18.93 -6.03
C ASP A 11 16.47 20.18 -5.58
N THR A 12 17.68 20.37 -6.05
CA THR A 12 18.62 21.42 -5.64
C THR A 12 18.24 22.83 -6.10
N GLY A 13 17.17 22.98 -6.91
CA GLY A 13 16.80 24.27 -7.50
C GLY A 13 15.38 24.77 -7.25
N VAL A 14 14.42 23.88 -7.01
CA VAL A 14 12.99 24.23 -7.04
C VAL A 14 12.23 23.76 -5.77
N GLY A 15 12.90 23.14 -4.82
CA GLY A 15 12.27 22.55 -3.64
C GLY A 15 11.76 21.13 -3.91
N ALA A 16 10.99 20.56 -2.96
CA ALA A 16 10.48 19.21 -3.08
C ALA A 16 9.31 19.14 -4.08
N ILE A 17 9.54 18.53 -5.23
CA ILE A 17 8.49 18.30 -6.23
C ILE A 17 7.66 17.08 -5.82
N ARG A 18 6.41 17.31 -5.45
CA ARG A 18 5.42 16.27 -5.16
C ARG A 18 4.69 15.90 -6.43
N SER A 19 4.57 14.63 -6.73
CA SER A 19 3.92 14.20 -7.97
C SER A 19 3.28 12.83 -7.87
N THR A 20 2.32 12.60 -8.77
CA THR A 20 1.67 11.31 -8.98
C THR A 20 1.23 11.20 -10.44
N LEU A 21 1.34 10.02 -11.02
CA LEU A 21 0.96 9.76 -12.41
C LEU A 21 0.04 8.55 -12.50
N GLN A 22 -1.11 8.76 -13.09
CA GLN A 22 -2.05 7.74 -13.55
C GLN A 22 -2.06 7.76 -15.08
N ILE A 23 -2.13 6.59 -15.71
CA ILE A 23 -2.05 6.45 -17.18
C ILE A 23 -3.42 6.35 -17.87
N ALA A 24 -4.51 6.36 -17.11
CA ALA A 24 -5.83 6.44 -17.71
C ALA A 24 -6.06 7.83 -18.28
N GLU A 25 -6.47 7.91 -19.57
CA GLU A 25 -6.80 9.17 -20.21
C GLU A 25 -8.32 9.43 -20.12
N PRO A 26 -8.76 10.33 -19.23
CA PRO A 26 -10.19 10.54 -18.98
C PRO A 26 -10.93 11.12 -20.20
N ALA A 27 -10.28 11.90 -21.03
CA ALA A 27 -10.90 12.43 -22.25
C ALA A 27 -11.25 11.30 -23.24
N VAL A 28 -10.36 10.30 -23.38
CA VAL A 28 -10.62 9.14 -24.24
C VAL A 28 -11.76 8.28 -23.67
N ILE A 29 -11.83 8.14 -22.34
CA ILE A 29 -12.93 7.41 -21.69
C ILE A 29 -14.25 8.13 -21.97
N ALA A 30 -14.33 9.43 -21.71
CA ALA A 30 -15.53 10.21 -21.94
C ALA A 30 -16.00 10.14 -23.41
N GLU A 31 -15.07 10.33 -24.35
CA GLU A 31 -15.38 10.31 -25.79
C GLU A 31 -15.89 8.94 -26.26
N ARG A 32 -15.23 7.86 -25.84
CA ARG A 32 -15.60 6.50 -26.25
C ARG A 32 -16.87 5.95 -25.62
N THR A 33 -17.22 6.43 -24.44
CA THR A 33 -18.35 5.89 -23.67
C THR A 33 -19.57 6.81 -23.64
N GLY A 34 -19.40 8.09 -23.96
CA GLY A 34 -20.44 9.11 -23.76
C GLY A 34 -20.77 9.38 -22.28
N ILE A 35 -19.98 8.84 -21.35
CA ILE A 35 -20.21 8.96 -19.90
C ILE A 35 -19.39 10.13 -19.36
N THR A 36 -20.01 10.99 -18.55
CA THR A 36 -19.30 12.05 -17.84
C THR A 36 -18.19 11.47 -16.99
N THR A 37 -16.95 11.87 -17.27
CA THR A 37 -15.77 11.34 -16.61
C THR A 37 -15.10 12.40 -15.74
N VAL A 38 -14.99 12.13 -14.45
CA VAL A 38 -14.26 12.97 -13.47
C VAL A 38 -12.95 12.29 -13.10
N ALA A 39 -11.86 13.04 -13.13
CA ALA A 39 -10.52 12.47 -12.97
C ALA A 39 -9.58 13.38 -12.13
N ASN A 40 -8.32 12.96 -12.02
CA ASN A 40 -7.24 13.73 -11.39
C ASN A 40 -7.41 13.98 -9.88
N PHE A 41 -8.11 13.09 -9.17
CA PHE A 41 -8.30 13.20 -7.72
C PHE A 41 -6.97 13.20 -6.95
N ARG A 42 -6.04 12.30 -7.30
CA ARG A 42 -4.72 12.21 -6.64
C ARG A 42 -3.85 13.45 -6.86
N PRO A 43 -3.64 13.91 -8.12
CA PRO A 43 -2.91 15.15 -8.37
C PRO A 43 -3.55 16.35 -7.65
N ARG A 44 -4.89 16.42 -7.61
CA ARG A 44 -5.60 17.50 -6.93
C ARG A 44 -5.38 17.51 -5.43
N ASP A 45 -5.40 16.33 -4.80
CA ASP A 45 -5.16 16.18 -3.36
C ASP A 45 -3.71 16.56 -3.01
N ILE A 46 -2.73 16.09 -3.81
CA ILE A 46 -1.31 16.45 -3.63
C ILE A 46 -1.09 17.96 -3.79
N ALA A 47 -1.73 18.58 -4.78
CA ALA A 47 -1.65 20.03 -5.00
C ALA A 47 -2.24 20.82 -3.82
N ALA A 48 -3.24 20.26 -3.12
CA ALA A 48 -3.81 20.82 -1.91
C ALA A 48 -3.01 20.53 -0.63
N GLY A 49 -1.85 19.87 -0.74
CA GLY A 49 -0.99 19.52 0.40
C GLY A 49 -1.23 18.12 0.97
N GLY A 50 -2.16 17.35 0.42
CA GLY A 50 -2.45 15.98 0.82
C GLY A 50 -1.43 14.95 0.32
N GLN A 51 -1.68 13.68 0.63
CA GLN A 51 -0.84 12.54 0.24
C GLN A 51 -1.25 11.89 -1.09
N GLY A 52 -2.42 12.23 -1.63
CA GLY A 52 -2.99 11.61 -2.82
C GLY A 52 -3.42 10.15 -2.64
N ALA A 53 -3.22 9.58 -1.44
CA ALA A 53 -3.63 8.24 -1.05
C ALA A 53 -3.69 8.12 0.48
N PRO A 54 -4.63 7.29 1.04
CA PRO A 54 -5.78 6.70 0.37
C PRO A 54 -6.86 7.74 0.03
N LEU A 55 -7.66 7.52 -1.02
CA LEU A 55 -8.76 8.43 -1.42
C LEU A 55 -10.16 7.91 -1.02
N THR A 56 -10.25 6.65 -0.61
CA THR A 56 -11.51 6.00 -0.21
C THR A 56 -12.08 6.41 1.16
N PRO A 57 -11.35 7.08 2.07
CA PRO A 57 -11.85 7.35 3.43
C PRO A 57 -13.15 8.14 3.47
N GLY A 58 -13.37 9.07 2.56
CA GLY A 58 -14.64 9.81 2.44
C GLY A 58 -15.82 8.90 2.12
N VAL A 59 -15.62 7.95 1.20
CA VAL A 59 -16.63 6.93 0.86
C VAL A 59 -16.83 5.97 2.04
N HIS A 60 -15.76 5.56 2.70
CA HIS A 60 -15.87 4.72 3.91
C HIS A 60 -16.70 5.41 5.01
N ALA A 61 -16.53 6.72 5.19
CA ALA A 61 -17.30 7.48 6.17
C ALA A 61 -18.80 7.50 5.81
N LEU A 62 -19.13 7.65 4.53
CA LEU A 62 -20.53 7.65 4.08
C LEU A 62 -21.20 6.29 4.24
N LEU A 63 -20.50 5.21 3.93
CA LEU A 63 -21.07 3.86 3.90
C LEU A 63 -21.00 3.12 5.23
N PHE A 64 -19.94 3.33 6.02
CA PHE A 64 -19.62 2.45 7.15
C PHE A 64 -19.61 3.16 8.51
N ARG A 65 -19.82 4.47 8.58
CA ARG A 65 -19.91 5.14 9.88
C ARG A 65 -21.10 4.63 10.69
N HIS A 66 -20.92 4.57 12.02
CA HIS A 66 -21.94 4.08 12.90
C HIS A 66 -22.13 5.04 14.10
N PRO A 67 -23.38 5.35 14.51
CA PRO A 67 -23.63 6.36 15.55
C PRO A 67 -23.09 5.97 16.93
N ARG A 68 -23.00 4.68 17.23
CA ARG A 68 -22.62 4.18 18.57
C ARG A 68 -21.31 3.40 18.63
N ARG A 69 -20.69 3.08 17.47
CA ARG A 69 -19.48 2.25 17.40
C ARG A 69 -18.43 2.91 16.52
N ALA A 70 -17.19 2.93 17.00
CA ALA A 70 -16.05 3.18 16.12
C ALA A 70 -15.84 1.97 15.20
N ARG A 71 -15.32 2.21 13.98
CA ARG A 71 -14.99 1.16 13.01
C ARG A 71 -13.60 1.38 12.44
N LEU A 72 -12.91 0.29 12.19
CA LEU A 72 -11.68 0.26 11.44
C LEU A 72 -11.94 -0.51 10.15
N ILE A 73 -11.79 0.17 9.02
CA ILE A 73 -11.85 -0.45 7.70
C ILE A 73 -10.42 -0.78 7.30
N VAL A 74 -10.14 -2.05 7.06
CA VAL A 74 -8.84 -2.54 6.63
C VAL A 74 -8.92 -2.98 5.19
N ASN A 75 -8.03 -2.47 4.34
CA ASN A 75 -7.86 -2.90 2.97
C ASN A 75 -6.51 -3.61 2.83
N LEU A 76 -6.53 -4.86 2.37
CA LEU A 76 -5.36 -5.70 2.11
C LEU A 76 -5.18 -5.89 0.59
N GLY A 77 -4.67 -4.84 -0.06
CA GLY A 77 -4.28 -4.86 -1.46
C GLY A 77 -2.80 -5.21 -1.65
N GLY A 78 -2.14 -4.62 -2.61
CA GLY A 78 -0.67 -4.67 -2.73
C GLY A 78 0.01 -3.99 -1.54
N ILE A 79 -0.52 -2.83 -1.16
CA ILE A 79 -0.24 -2.10 0.08
C ILE A 79 -1.47 -2.24 0.98
N SER A 80 -1.24 -2.42 2.27
CA SER A 80 -2.30 -2.39 3.28
C SER A 80 -2.55 -0.96 3.73
N ASN A 81 -3.83 -0.60 3.87
CA ASN A 81 -4.22 0.68 4.44
C ASN A 81 -5.42 0.54 5.37
N VAL A 82 -5.56 1.50 6.26
CA VAL A 82 -6.65 1.55 7.22
C VAL A 82 -7.38 2.87 7.12
N THR A 83 -8.68 2.83 7.43
CA THR A 83 -9.52 4.00 7.68
C THR A 83 -10.19 3.83 9.03
N TYR A 84 -9.86 4.70 9.98
CA TYR A 84 -10.52 4.77 11.26
C TYR A 84 -11.73 5.70 11.17
N LEU A 85 -12.89 5.18 11.54
CA LEU A 85 -14.15 5.88 11.60
C LEU A 85 -14.58 5.99 13.07
N PRO A 86 -14.46 7.15 13.70
CA PRO A 86 -14.96 7.33 15.07
C PRO A 86 -16.48 7.16 15.13
N LYS A 87 -16.99 6.86 16.32
CA LYS A 87 -18.45 6.82 16.56
C LYS A 87 -19.07 8.20 16.32
N GLY A 88 -20.34 8.22 15.89
CA GLY A 88 -21.10 9.45 15.68
C GLY A 88 -21.30 9.80 14.19
N SER A 89 -22.03 10.90 13.95
CA SER A 89 -22.41 11.35 12.62
C SER A 89 -21.62 12.57 12.12
N GLY A 90 -20.76 13.17 12.95
CA GLY A 90 -20.00 14.37 12.63
C GLY A 90 -18.82 14.14 11.69
N SER A 91 -18.23 15.22 11.15
CA SER A 91 -17.03 15.20 10.33
C SER A 91 -15.74 14.96 11.13
N ALA A 92 -15.86 14.74 12.45
CA ALA A 92 -14.74 14.64 13.36
C ALA A 92 -13.79 13.48 13.02
N GLU A 93 -12.51 13.82 12.91
CA GLU A 93 -11.32 12.97 13.10
C GLU A 93 -11.31 11.62 12.38
N LEU A 94 -11.63 11.63 11.10
CA LEU A 94 -11.31 10.51 10.24
C LEU A 94 -9.79 10.43 10.07
N ALA A 95 -9.22 9.28 10.40
CA ALA A 95 -7.81 8.99 10.14
C ALA A 95 -7.69 7.88 9.10
N ALA A 96 -6.81 8.09 8.12
CA ALA A 96 -6.54 7.08 7.11
C ALA A 96 -5.09 7.16 6.66
N PHE A 97 -4.44 6.00 6.55
CA PHE A 97 -3.04 5.91 6.15
C PHE A 97 -2.67 4.49 5.70
N ASP A 98 -1.57 4.39 4.96
CA ASP A 98 -1.00 3.10 4.60
C ASP A 98 -0.27 2.50 5.80
N THR A 99 -0.56 1.24 6.12
CA THR A 99 0.04 0.55 7.26
C THR A 99 1.34 -0.15 6.90
N GLY A 100 1.54 -0.49 5.64
CA GLY A 100 2.74 -1.16 5.13
C GLY A 100 2.45 -2.05 3.94
N PRO A 101 3.39 -2.92 3.56
CA PRO A 101 3.19 -3.86 2.48
C PRO A 101 2.13 -4.90 2.85
N ALA A 102 1.48 -5.47 1.82
CA ALA A 102 0.63 -6.63 1.92
C ALA A 102 0.97 -7.60 0.77
N ASN A 103 0.03 -7.89 -0.12
CA ASN A 103 0.24 -8.86 -1.19
C ASN A 103 1.40 -8.50 -2.13
N MET A 104 1.78 -7.24 -2.26
CA MET A 104 2.84 -6.84 -3.18
C MET A 104 4.18 -7.54 -2.90
N VAL A 105 4.54 -7.72 -1.64
CA VAL A 105 5.78 -8.42 -1.27
C VAL A 105 5.63 -9.91 -1.50
N LEU A 106 4.52 -10.51 -1.08
CA LEU A 106 4.23 -11.93 -1.28
C LEU A 106 4.20 -12.30 -2.76
N ASP A 107 3.50 -11.53 -3.57
CA ASP A 107 3.41 -11.72 -5.03
C ASP A 107 4.78 -11.56 -5.70
N GLY A 108 5.55 -10.57 -5.25
CA GLY A 108 6.92 -10.35 -5.72
C GLY A 108 7.86 -11.51 -5.39
N LEU A 109 7.79 -12.06 -4.19
CA LEU A 109 8.53 -13.25 -3.78
C LEU A 109 8.13 -14.47 -4.62
N MET A 110 6.82 -14.72 -4.76
CA MET A 110 6.32 -15.82 -5.58
C MET A 110 6.80 -15.74 -7.02
N SER A 111 6.73 -14.55 -7.63
CA SER A 111 7.21 -14.35 -9.00
C SER A 111 8.70 -14.68 -9.13
N ARG A 112 9.54 -14.25 -8.18
CA ARG A 112 10.99 -14.49 -8.22
C ARG A 112 11.35 -15.93 -7.94
N ILE A 113 10.78 -16.54 -6.90
CA ILE A 113 11.06 -17.93 -6.51
C ILE A 113 10.65 -18.90 -7.61
N THR A 114 9.56 -18.60 -8.32
CA THR A 114 9.05 -19.45 -9.40
C THR A 114 9.56 -19.08 -10.79
N ASN A 115 10.50 -18.11 -10.91
CA ASN A 115 10.97 -17.57 -12.18
C ASN A 115 9.82 -17.10 -13.09
N GLY A 116 8.85 -16.39 -12.51
CA GLY A 116 7.69 -15.84 -13.21
C GLY A 116 6.57 -16.81 -13.52
N ARG A 117 6.67 -18.09 -13.12
CA ARG A 117 5.63 -19.11 -13.38
C ARG A 117 4.39 -18.93 -12.51
N ALA A 118 4.51 -18.33 -11.34
CA ALA A 118 3.39 -17.96 -10.47
C ALA A 118 3.54 -16.51 -10.04
N SER A 119 2.44 -15.77 -10.06
CA SER A 119 2.39 -14.35 -9.67
C SER A 119 1.89 -14.14 -8.24
N MET A 120 1.42 -15.20 -7.57
CA MET A 120 0.89 -15.16 -6.20
C MET A 120 0.93 -16.54 -5.55
N ASP A 121 0.90 -16.59 -4.23
CA ASP A 121 0.57 -17.81 -3.47
C ASP A 121 -0.95 -17.96 -3.41
N ARG A 122 -1.48 -18.78 -4.33
CA ARG A 122 -2.93 -18.96 -4.45
C ARG A 122 -3.52 -19.53 -3.16
N GLU A 123 -4.48 -18.81 -2.58
CA GLU A 123 -5.17 -19.18 -1.33
C GLU A 123 -4.22 -19.30 -0.11
N GLY A 124 -3.01 -18.72 -0.20
CA GLY A 124 -2.03 -18.82 0.87
C GLY A 124 -1.54 -20.24 1.17
N ARG A 125 -1.57 -21.14 0.16
CA ARG A 125 -1.30 -22.58 0.35
C ARG A 125 0.12 -22.88 0.78
N LEU A 126 1.09 -22.11 0.31
CA LEU A 126 2.49 -22.27 0.75
C LEU A 126 2.68 -21.62 2.11
N ALA A 127 2.26 -20.39 2.28
CA ALA A 127 2.34 -19.67 3.56
C ALA A 127 1.69 -20.45 4.72
N ALA A 128 0.54 -21.12 4.48
CA ALA A 128 -0.16 -21.90 5.48
C ALA A 128 0.61 -23.17 5.96
N LYS A 129 1.62 -23.61 5.22
CA LYS A 129 2.50 -24.73 5.62
C LYS A 129 3.73 -24.27 6.36
N GLY A 130 4.04 -22.99 6.28
CA GLY A 130 5.23 -22.41 6.88
C GLY A 130 5.09 -22.19 8.38
N GLN A 131 6.23 -22.05 9.02
CA GLN A 131 6.34 -21.62 10.40
C GLN A 131 6.96 -20.22 10.44
N VAL A 132 6.45 -19.36 11.33
CA VAL A 132 6.96 -18.00 11.48
C VAL A 132 8.40 -18.04 11.99
N ASP A 133 9.34 -17.47 11.21
CA ASP A 133 10.70 -17.22 11.69
C ASP A 133 10.71 -15.94 12.54
N SER A 134 10.89 -16.09 13.84
CA SER A 134 10.84 -14.98 14.80
C SER A 134 11.91 -13.90 14.55
N ARG A 135 13.05 -14.27 13.97
CA ARG A 135 14.14 -13.32 13.67
C ARG A 135 13.81 -12.50 12.42
N LEU A 136 13.24 -13.15 11.40
CA LEU A 136 12.75 -12.45 10.22
C LEU A 136 11.59 -11.51 10.59
N LEU A 137 10.63 -12.00 11.36
CA LEU A 137 9.53 -11.18 11.84
C LEU A 137 10.01 -9.95 12.61
N ALA A 138 10.97 -10.12 13.53
CA ALA A 138 11.55 -9.00 14.27
C ALA A 138 12.24 -7.99 13.33
N LYS A 139 12.96 -8.45 12.31
CA LYS A 139 13.58 -7.60 11.29
C LYS A 139 12.51 -6.83 10.50
N LEU A 140 11.43 -7.49 10.07
CA LEU A 140 10.35 -6.87 9.33
C LEU A 140 9.64 -5.80 10.17
N LEU A 141 9.35 -6.09 11.43
CA LEU A 141 8.70 -5.16 12.36
C LEU A 141 9.59 -3.96 12.72
N ALA A 142 10.91 -4.08 12.59
CA ALA A 142 11.85 -2.97 12.79
C ALA A 142 11.96 -2.02 11.58
N HIS A 143 11.20 -2.25 10.50
CA HIS A 143 11.27 -1.39 9.32
C HIS A 143 10.86 0.05 9.67
N PRO A 144 11.66 1.08 9.32
CA PRO A 144 11.47 2.47 9.76
C PRO A 144 10.08 3.05 9.40
N TYR A 145 9.50 2.61 8.30
CA TYR A 145 8.16 3.06 7.90
C TYR A 145 7.09 2.73 8.93
N LEU A 146 7.20 1.59 9.61
CA LEU A 146 6.16 1.13 10.56
C LEU A 146 6.05 2.05 11.77
N SER A 147 7.16 2.67 12.20
CA SER A 147 7.21 3.60 13.33
C SER A 147 6.85 5.05 12.97
N GLN A 148 6.65 5.37 11.69
CA GLN A 148 6.24 6.72 11.28
C GLN A 148 4.82 7.02 11.75
N ALA A 149 4.61 8.24 12.25
CA ALA A 149 3.28 8.73 12.59
C ALA A 149 2.45 9.05 11.32
N PRO A 150 1.13 8.84 11.33
CA PRO A 150 0.24 9.37 10.29
C PRO A 150 0.23 10.92 10.28
N PRO A 151 -0.06 11.54 9.11
CA PRO A 151 -0.42 10.92 7.83
C PRO A 151 0.79 10.34 7.11
N LYS A 152 0.67 9.11 6.62
CA LYS A 152 1.73 8.44 5.86
C LYS A 152 1.17 7.60 4.71
N SER A 153 1.92 7.51 3.63
CA SER A 153 1.64 6.62 2.50
C SER A 153 2.93 5.95 2.03
N THR A 154 2.81 4.84 1.36
CA THR A 154 3.95 4.06 0.88
C THR A 154 3.63 3.29 -0.38
N GLY A 155 4.66 2.70 -1.00
CA GLY A 155 4.53 1.95 -2.23
C GLY A 155 5.77 1.12 -2.54
N ARG A 156 6.01 0.92 -3.83
CA ARG A 156 7.14 0.14 -4.33
C ARG A 156 8.51 0.76 -4.05
N GLU A 157 8.55 2.05 -3.78
CA GLU A 157 9.77 2.77 -3.41
C GLU A 157 10.34 2.28 -2.08
N ALA A 158 9.48 1.91 -1.12
CA ALA A 158 9.90 1.40 0.18
C ALA A 158 9.92 -0.13 0.23
N PHE A 159 8.94 -0.79 -0.41
CA PHE A 159 8.68 -2.22 -0.28
C PHE A 159 8.79 -2.98 -1.62
N GLY A 160 9.55 -2.45 -2.58
CA GLY A 160 9.74 -3.04 -3.90
C GLY A 160 10.96 -3.96 -4.00
N THR A 161 11.67 -3.83 -5.13
CA THR A 161 12.77 -4.72 -5.53
C THR A 161 13.82 -4.92 -4.45
N LYS A 162 14.26 -3.83 -3.81
CA LYS A 162 15.30 -3.91 -2.76
C LYS A 162 14.88 -4.80 -1.59
N MET A 163 13.65 -4.65 -1.11
CA MET A 163 13.12 -5.49 -0.04
C MET A 163 13.03 -6.96 -0.46
N LEU A 164 12.59 -7.23 -1.69
CA LEU A 164 12.54 -8.59 -2.21
C LEU A 164 13.93 -9.23 -2.26
N ASP A 165 14.95 -8.49 -2.70
CA ASP A 165 16.34 -8.96 -2.73
C ASP A 165 16.84 -9.27 -1.32
N GLU A 166 16.56 -8.42 -0.34
CA GLU A 166 16.92 -8.62 1.05
C GLU A 166 16.26 -9.88 1.65
N LEU A 167 14.97 -10.10 1.36
CA LEU A 167 14.22 -11.25 1.84
C LEU A 167 14.73 -12.57 1.25
N LEU A 168 15.00 -12.60 -0.06
CA LEU A 168 15.58 -13.78 -0.72
C LEU A 168 16.98 -14.09 -0.23
N ASN A 169 17.79 -13.04 -0.02
CA ASN A 169 19.12 -13.22 0.59
C ASN A 169 19.03 -13.75 2.04
N TRP A 170 18.07 -13.27 2.82
CA TRP A 170 17.80 -13.78 4.16
C TRP A 170 17.42 -15.26 4.12
N GLN A 171 16.47 -15.62 3.24
CA GLN A 171 16.06 -17.01 3.02
C GLN A 171 17.25 -17.90 2.71
N HIS A 172 18.06 -17.51 1.73
CA HIS A 172 19.24 -18.27 1.31
C HIS A 172 20.26 -18.44 2.45
N THR A 173 20.63 -17.34 3.10
CA THR A 173 21.66 -17.33 4.16
C THR A 173 21.23 -18.13 5.39
N ARG A 174 19.95 -18.11 5.72
CA ARG A 174 19.37 -18.80 6.89
C ARG A 174 18.78 -20.16 6.57
N ARG A 175 18.81 -20.57 5.30
CA ARG A 175 18.24 -21.84 4.80
C ARG A 175 16.77 -21.99 5.18
N LEU A 176 16.01 -20.88 5.15
CA LEU A 176 14.56 -20.91 5.35
C LEU A 176 13.87 -21.60 4.18
N SER A 177 12.84 -22.36 4.48
CA SER A 177 11.95 -22.87 3.43
C SER A 177 11.18 -21.71 2.75
N VAL A 178 10.66 -21.96 1.57
CA VAL A 178 9.79 -20.98 0.88
C VAL A 178 8.52 -20.75 1.70
N GLU A 179 7.99 -21.81 2.27
CA GLU A 179 6.82 -21.81 3.13
C GLU A 179 7.02 -20.93 4.36
N ASP A 180 8.16 -21.05 5.05
CA ASP A 180 8.47 -20.25 6.24
C ASP A 180 8.68 -18.76 5.86
N LEU A 181 9.34 -18.50 4.72
CA LEU A 181 9.49 -17.13 4.21
C LEU A 181 8.14 -16.45 3.93
N LEU A 182 7.23 -17.16 3.29
CA LEU A 182 5.90 -16.64 2.95
C LEU A 182 4.95 -16.59 4.14
N GLY A 183 5.16 -17.48 5.13
CA GLY A 183 4.36 -17.56 6.36
C GLY A 183 4.79 -16.57 7.44
N THR A 184 5.98 -15.96 7.28
CA THR A 184 6.50 -14.93 8.19
C THR A 184 6.09 -13.54 7.78
#